data_91c39365702aa917717551a77e2ca178
#
_entry.id   91c39365702aa917717551a77e2ca178
#
_cell.length_a   1.000
_cell.length_b   1.000
_cell.length_c   1.000
_cell.angle_alpha   90.00
_cell.angle_beta   90.00
_cell.angle_gamma   90.00
#
_symmetry.space_group_name_H-M   'P 1'
#
loop_
_entity.id
_entity.type
_entity.pdbx_description
1 polymer ?
#
loop_
_entity_poly.entity_id
_entity_poly.type
_entity_poly.pdbx_seq_one_letter_code
_entity_poly.pdbx_strand_id
1 'polypeptide(L)'
;YSPWHGATEYSRFLIDEIMPRVNAEFRTLTGPENTFTMGSSMGGLLSYYLVKNHADTFSACGCVSTHFALSAADFSESTDTTPYVFKDIAAGDTVPESARFFFDYGTETLDSTYETDHAPVRAWLLEQGLVEGRDFKMQKDEGADHSERAWRARVNDQLDWLLGESR
;
A
#
# COMPACT_ATOMS: atom_id res chain seq x y z
N TYR A 1 -12.72 -1.42 6.64
CA TYR A 1 -12.10 -2.39 5.69
C TYR A 1 -10.59 -2.36 5.87
N SER A 2 -10.02 -3.50 6.09
CA SER A 2 -8.58 -3.71 6.08
C SER A 2 -8.28 -4.97 5.26
N PRO A 3 -7.03 -5.21 4.86
CA PRO A 3 -6.66 -6.43 4.12
C PRO A 3 -7.23 -7.72 4.74
N TRP A 4 -7.32 -7.78 6.05
CA TRP A 4 -7.78 -8.97 6.79
C TRP A 4 -9.25 -8.88 7.25
N HIS A 5 -9.92 -7.73 7.01
CA HIS A 5 -11.32 -7.50 7.40
C HIS A 5 -12.07 -6.71 6.33
N GLY A 6 -12.74 -7.43 5.40
CA GLY A 6 -13.62 -6.85 4.39
C GLY A 6 -12.91 -6.28 3.15
N ALA A 7 -11.60 -6.50 2.96
CA ALA A 7 -10.92 -6.02 1.77
C ALA A 7 -11.32 -6.82 0.51
N THR A 8 -11.63 -8.11 0.66
CA THR A 8 -12.11 -8.92 -0.47
C THR A 8 -13.42 -8.37 -1.04
N GLU A 9 -14.39 -8.06 -0.18
CA GLU A 9 -15.67 -7.48 -0.59
C GLU A 9 -15.48 -6.09 -1.17
N TYR A 10 -14.60 -5.29 -0.56
CA TYR A 10 -14.30 -3.95 -1.04
C TYR A 10 -13.57 -3.96 -2.39
N SER A 11 -12.61 -4.85 -2.61
CA SER A 11 -11.94 -4.99 -3.91
C SER A 11 -12.93 -5.41 -5.01
N ARG A 12 -13.83 -6.36 -4.72
CA ARG A 12 -14.90 -6.74 -5.65
C ARG A 12 -15.81 -5.57 -5.98
N PHE A 13 -16.24 -4.78 -4.98
CA PHE A 13 -17.03 -3.57 -5.21
C PHE A 13 -16.29 -2.58 -6.13
N LEU A 14 -14.99 -2.35 -5.89
CA LEU A 14 -14.20 -1.47 -6.76
C LEU A 14 -14.08 -2.01 -8.19
N ILE A 15 -13.71 -3.28 -8.33
CA ILE A 15 -13.36 -3.89 -9.63
C ILE A 15 -14.63 -4.20 -10.43
N ASP A 16 -15.64 -4.76 -9.79
CA ASP A 16 -16.83 -5.28 -10.48
C ASP A 16 -17.93 -4.23 -10.67
N GLU A 17 -17.95 -3.17 -9.85
CA GLU A 17 -19.05 -2.19 -9.89
C GLU A 17 -18.55 -0.76 -10.20
N ILE A 18 -17.57 -0.24 -9.45
CA ILE A 18 -17.15 1.17 -9.59
C ILE A 18 -16.35 1.38 -10.87
N MET A 19 -15.31 0.58 -11.11
CA MET A 19 -14.42 0.76 -12.26
C MET A 19 -15.16 0.62 -13.59
N PRO A 20 -16.04 -0.37 -13.83
CA PRO A 20 -16.80 -0.46 -15.07
C PRO A 20 -17.69 0.76 -15.30
N ARG A 21 -18.30 1.29 -14.25
CA ARG A 21 -19.13 2.50 -14.34
C ARG A 21 -18.30 3.74 -14.70
N VAL A 22 -17.17 3.94 -14.03
CA VAL A 22 -16.25 5.06 -14.32
C VAL A 22 -15.74 4.97 -15.76
N ASN A 23 -15.33 3.77 -16.19
CA ASN A 23 -14.83 3.56 -17.56
C ASN A 23 -15.91 3.77 -18.64
N ALA A 24 -17.18 3.52 -18.30
CA ALA A 24 -18.29 3.78 -19.23
C ALA A 24 -18.68 5.27 -19.30
N GLU A 25 -18.53 6.01 -18.21
CA GLU A 25 -18.96 7.42 -18.12
C GLU A 25 -17.84 8.42 -18.49
N PHE A 26 -16.57 8.04 -18.33
CA PHE A 26 -15.41 8.92 -18.53
C PHE A 26 -14.43 8.34 -19.56
N ARG A 27 -13.62 9.21 -20.16
CA ARG A 27 -12.53 8.81 -21.06
C ARG A 27 -11.33 8.37 -20.24
N THR A 28 -11.35 7.17 -19.76
CA THR A 28 -10.26 6.54 -19.00
C THR A 28 -9.37 5.71 -19.91
N LEU A 29 -8.11 5.58 -19.56
CA LEU A 29 -7.25 4.51 -20.03
C LEU A 29 -7.53 3.27 -19.19
N THR A 30 -7.67 2.13 -19.83
CA THR A 30 -7.92 0.84 -19.17
C THR A 30 -6.67 -0.01 -19.16
N GLY A 31 -6.69 -1.09 -18.38
CA GLY A 31 -5.55 -2.00 -18.20
C GLY A 31 -4.72 -1.67 -16.94
N PRO A 32 -4.02 -2.69 -16.40
CA PRO A 32 -3.26 -2.52 -15.17
C PRO A 32 -2.18 -1.44 -15.28
N GLU A 33 -1.57 -1.28 -16.45
CA GLU A 33 -0.53 -0.27 -16.70
C GLU A 33 -1.04 1.19 -16.59
N ASN A 34 -2.35 1.37 -16.58
CA ASN A 34 -3.02 2.68 -16.44
C ASN A 34 -3.85 2.79 -15.16
N THR A 35 -3.83 1.76 -14.31
CA THR A 35 -4.68 1.70 -13.13
C THR A 35 -3.83 1.59 -11.87
N PHE A 36 -3.89 2.63 -11.05
CA PHE A 36 -3.11 2.76 -9.83
C PHE A 36 -4.03 2.98 -8.64
N THR A 37 -3.54 2.68 -7.44
CA THR A 37 -4.25 2.96 -6.21
C THR A 37 -3.38 3.77 -5.27
N MET A 38 -4.00 4.61 -4.45
CA MET A 38 -3.27 5.42 -3.48
C MET A 38 -4.12 5.65 -2.24
N GLY A 39 -3.49 5.64 -1.09
CA GLY A 39 -4.15 5.94 0.16
C GLY A 39 -3.17 6.18 1.30
N SER A 40 -3.70 6.73 2.41
CA SER A 40 -2.90 7.00 3.61
C SER A 40 -3.31 6.11 4.77
N SER A 41 -2.37 5.80 5.67
CA SER A 41 -2.61 4.99 6.87
C SER A 41 -3.22 3.62 6.52
N MET A 42 -4.42 3.32 6.98
CA MET A 42 -5.21 2.14 6.59
C MET A 42 -5.51 2.11 5.07
N GLY A 43 -5.64 3.28 4.45
CA GLY A 43 -5.80 3.38 2.98
C GLY A 43 -4.54 3.00 2.23
N GLY A 44 -3.35 3.28 2.77
CA GLY A 44 -2.07 2.81 2.24
C GLY A 44 -1.95 1.29 2.32
N LEU A 45 -2.36 0.71 3.46
CA LEU A 45 -2.39 -0.73 3.65
C LEU A 45 -3.35 -1.43 2.68
N LEU A 46 -4.52 -0.84 2.45
CA LEU A 46 -5.49 -1.34 1.46
C LEU A 46 -4.94 -1.21 0.03
N SER A 47 -4.24 -0.11 -0.28
CA SER A 47 -3.62 0.08 -1.59
C SER A 47 -2.55 -0.96 -1.87
N TYR A 48 -1.71 -1.27 -0.89
CA TYR A 48 -0.78 -2.40 -0.92
C TYR A 48 -1.51 -3.74 -1.20
N TYR A 49 -2.59 -4.01 -0.46
CA TYR A 49 -3.40 -5.22 -0.64
C TYR A 49 -3.95 -5.35 -2.07
N LEU A 50 -4.49 -4.26 -2.62
CA LEU A 50 -5.06 -4.25 -3.97
C LEU A 50 -4.01 -4.59 -5.02
N VAL A 51 -2.84 -3.98 -5.00
CA VAL A 51 -1.76 -4.28 -5.96
C VAL A 51 -1.24 -5.70 -5.76
N LYS A 52 -1.06 -6.15 -4.51
CA LYS A 52 -0.57 -7.49 -4.22
C LYS A 52 -1.51 -8.59 -4.71
N ASN A 53 -2.83 -8.43 -4.54
CA ASN A 53 -3.80 -9.49 -4.78
C ASN A 53 -4.59 -9.33 -6.10
N HIS A 54 -4.50 -8.17 -6.75
CA HIS A 54 -5.21 -7.85 -7.99
C HIS A 54 -4.27 -7.15 -8.99
N ALA A 55 -3.07 -7.72 -9.20
CA ALA A 55 -2.06 -7.17 -10.10
C ALA A 55 -2.46 -7.19 -11.59
N ASP A 56 -3.48 -7.96 -11.93
CA ASP A 56 -4.18 -7.95 -13.23
C ASP A 56 -5.05 -6.71 -13.44
N THR A 57 -5.31 -5.97 -12.38
CA THR A 57 -6.13 -4.75 -12.38
C THR A 57 -5.31 -3.52 -11.96
N PHE A 58 -4.48 -3.64 -10.94
CA PHE A 58 -3.69 -2.53 -10.36
C PHE A 58 -2.19 -2.85 -10.45
N SER A 59 -1.41 -2.04 -11.16
CA SER A 59 0.03 -2.29 -11.32
C SER A 59 0.90 -1.61 -10.27
N ALA A 60 0.42 -0.52 -9.65
CA ALA A 60 1.22 0.20 -8.67
C ALA A 60 0.36 0.87 -7.59
N CYS A 61 0.96 1.10 -6.43
CA CYS A 61 0.35 1.90 -5.36
C CYS A 61 1.26 2.94 -4.75
N GLY A 62 0.62 4.05 -4.33
CA GLY A 62 1.15 5.02 -3.40
C GLY A 62 0.61 4.74 -2.00
N CYS A 63 1.45 4.32 -1.09
CA CYS A 63 1.09 3.84 0.24
C CYS A 63 1.64 4.80 1.30
N VAL A 64 0.87 5.85 1.58
CA VAL A 64 1.31 6.99 2.42
C VAL A 64 1.12 6.64 3.89
N SER A 65 2.16 6.82 4.71
CA SER A 65 2.16 6.47 6.14
C SER A 65 1.50 5.12 6.40
N THR A 66 1.96 4.08 5.72
CA THR A 66 1.29 2.78 5.67
C THR A 66 1.22 2.12 7.04
N HIS A 67 0.02 1.81 7.50
CA HIS A 67 -0.20 1.24 8.83
C HIS A 67 0.04 -0.28 8.85
N PHE A 68 1.30 -0.72 8.70
CA PHE A 68 1.67 -2.14 8.77
C PHE A 68 1.52 -2.74 10.18
N ALA A 69 1.48 -1.90 11.22
CA ALA A 69 1.33 -2.31 12.61
C ALA A 69 0.01 -3.03 12.94
N LEU A 70 -0.96 -3.04 12.00
CA LEU A 70 -2.31 -3.58 12.23
C LEU A 70 -2.27 -5.05 12.66
N SER A 71 -2.92 -5.36 13.78
CA SER A 71 -2.91 -6.66 14.45
C SER A 71 -4.30 -7.13 14.89
N ALA A 72 -4.41 -8.32 15.45
CA ALA A 72 -5.66 -8.83 16.00
C ALA A 72 -6.16 -8.01 17.20
N ALA A 73 -5.26 -7.39 17.96
CA ALA A 73 -5.60 -6.56 19.12
C ALA A 73 -6.41 -5.30 18.71
N ASP A 74 -6.29 -4.84 17.46
CA ASP A 74 -7.00 -3.65 16.99
C ASP A 74 -8.49 -3.89 16.69
N PHE A 75 -8.92 -5.15 16.63
CA PHE A 75 -10.30 -5.52 16.26
C PHE A 75 -11.05 -6.36 17.29
N SER A 76 -10.37 -6.82 18.34
CA SER A 76 -10.93 -7.75 19.32
C SER A 76 -10.25 -7.61 20.66
N GLU A 77 -10.72 -8.36 21.67
CA GLU A 77 -10.06 -8.48 22.98
C GLU A 77 -8.77 -9.35 22.92
N SER A 78 -8.25 -9.62 21.72
CA SER A 78 -7.00 -10.36 21.54
C SER A 78 -5.83 -9.58 22.13
N THR A 79 -4.92 -10.31 22.78
CA THR A 79 -3.63 -9.78 23.26
C THR A 79 -2.51 -9.94 22.22
N ASP A 80 -2.82 -10.51 21.05
CA ASP A 80 -1.86 -10.71 19.98
C ASP A 80 -1.65 -9.41 19.19
N THR A 81 -0.53 -8.76 19.44
CA THR A 81 -0.08 -7.52 18.80
C THR A 81 0.83 -7.77 17.60
N THR A 82 1.01 -9.03 17.17
CA THR A 82 1.82 -9.34 15.98
C THR A 82 1.13 -8.77 14.75
N PRO A 83 1.77 -7.87 13.98
CA PRO A 83 1.21 -7.35 12.75
C PRO A 83 0.79 -8.45 11.78
N TYR A 84 -0.39 -8.29 11.18
CA TYR A 84 -0.91 -9.27 10.23
C TYR A 84 0.03 -9.48 9.03
N VAL A 85 0.66 -8.40 8.53
CA VAL A 85 1.62 -8.49 7.43
C VAL A 85 2.78 -9.43 7.76
N PHE A 86 3.25 -9.46 9.01
CA PHE A 86 4.33 -10.36 9.41
C PHE A 86 3.88 -11.81 9.53
N LYS A 87 2.61 -12.04 9.90
CA LYS A 87 2.01 -13.38 9.88
C LYS A 87 1.91 -13.93 8.46
N ASP A 88 1.49 -13.08 7.51
CA ASP A 88 1.40 -13.46 6.11
C ASP A 88 2.79 -13.77 5.53
N ILE A 89 3.79 -12.92 5.79
CA ILE A 89 5.19 -13.15 5.40
C ILE A 89 5.70 -14.49 5.96
N ALA A 90 5.48 -14.74 7.26
CA ALA A 90 5.88 -15.99 7.91
C ALA A 90 5.14 -17.22 7.38
N ALA A 91 3.93 -17.04 6.84
CA ALA A 91 3.16 -18.08 6.18
C ALA A 91 3.57 -18.34 4.71
N GLY A 92 4.56 -17.61 4.20
CA GLY A 92 5.08 -17.77 2.84
C GLY A 92 4.36 -16.94 1.79
N ASP A 93 3.79 -15.80 2.18
CA ASP A 93 3.18 -14.85 1.26
C ASP A 93 4.18 -14.35 0.21
N THR A 94 3.69 -13.94 -0.96
CA THR A 94 4.49 -13.47 -2.09
C THR A 94 3.89 -12.22 -2.71
N VAL A 95 4.69 -11.53 -3.51
CA VAL A 95 4.23 -10.40 -4.32
C VAL A 95 4.39 -10.69 -5.81
N PRO A 96 3.49 -10.22 -6.68
CA PRO A 96 3.65 -10.33 -8.12
C PRO A 96 4.88 -9.56 -8.62
N GLU A 97 5.63 -10.14 -9.55
CA GLU A 97 6.83 -9.50 -10.15
C GLU A 97 6.52 -8.17 -10.86
N SER A 98 5.28 -8.01 -11.36
CA SER A 98 4.82 -6.78 -12.02
C SER A 98 4.39 -5.68 -11.05
N ALA A 99 4.27 -5.98 -9.77
CA ALA A 99 3.76 -5.04 -8.78
C ALA A 99 4.81 -3.97 -8.44
N ARG A 100 4.34 -2.72 -8.33
CA ARG A 100 5.18 -1.59 -7.91
C ARG A 100 4.58 -0.91 -6.67
N PHE A 101 5.45 -0.57 -5.73
CA PHE A 101 5.03 -0.02 -4.44
C PHE A 101 5.85 1.22 -4.08
N PHE A 102 5.18 2.29 -3.67
CA PHE A 102 5.83 3.38 -2.98
C PHE A 102 5.28 3.49 -1.56
N PHE A 103 6.08 3.14 -0.59
CA PHE A 103 5.77 3.32 0.82
C PHE A 103 6.48 4.55 1.36
N ASP A 104 5.79 5.31 2.21
CA ASP A 104 6.44 6.35 3.01
C ASP A 104 5.95 6.32 4.47
N TYR A 105 6.68 6.96 5.34
CA TYR A 105 6.30 7.23 6.72
C TYR A 105 7.05 8.42 7.29
N GLY A 106 6.42 9.12 8.24
CA GLY A 106 7.05 10.19 9.01
C GLY A 106 7.84 9.69 10.21
N THR A 107 8.26 10.61 11.08
CA THR A 107 8.99 10.30 12.32
C THR A 107 8.32 10.82 13.56
N GLU A 108 7.18 11.48 13.42
CA GLU A 108 6.44 12.08 14.53
C GLU A 108 5.06 11.44 14.72
N THR A 109 4.51 11.60 15.91
CA THR A 109 3.21 11.05 16.32
C THR A 109 3.11 9.54 16.08
N LEU A 110 2.05 9.04 15.42
CA LEU A 110 1.87 7.61 15.15
C LEU A 110 3.00 7.05 14.25
N ASP A 111 3.48 7.84 13.28
CA ASP A 111 4.54 7.42 12.36
C ASP A 111 5.89 7.18 13.06
N SER A 112 6.09 7.71 14.27
CA SER A 112 7.35 7.55 15.02
C SER A 112 7.75 6.09 15.29
N THR A 113 6.79 5.17 15.22
CA THR A 113 7.02 3.72 15.40
C THR A 113 7.12 2.95 14.09
N TYR A 114 6.79 3.55 12.95
CA TYR A 114 6.60 2.85 11.67
C TYR A 114 7.88 2.28 11.07
N GLU A 115 9.04 2.83 11.40
CA GLU A 115 10.31 2.26 10.95
C GLU A 115 10.47 0.78 11.35
N THR A 116 9.99 0.41 12.55
CA THR A 116 10.05 -0.97 13.05
C THR A 116 9.20 -1.93 12.24
N ASP A 117 8.12 -1.45 11.61
CA ASP A 117 7.22 -2.27 10.79
C ASP A 117 7.61 -2.23 9.32
N HIS A 118 8.12 -1.11 8.84
CA HIS A 118 8.55 -0.94 7.45
C HIS A 118 9.86 -1.67 7.14
N ALA A 119 10.81 -1.69 8.06
CA ALA A 119 12.11 -2.32 7.83
C ALA A 119 12.02 -3.83 7.53
N PRO A 120 11.23 -4.65 8.27
CA PRO A 120 11.01 -6.06 7.91
C PRO A 120 10.29 -6.24 6.57
N VAL A 121 9.31 -5.39 6.24
CA VAL A 121 8.63 -5.44 4.94
C VAL A 121 9.60 -5.12 3.81
N ARG A 122 10.48 -4.12 4.00
CA ARG A 122 11.55 -3.81 3.03
C ARG A 122 12.47 -5.01 2.80
N ALA A 123 12.92 -5.64 3.88
CA ALA A 123 13.79 -6.82 3.79
C ALA A 123 13.10 -7.96 3.01
N TRP A 124 11.84 -8.22 3.33
CA TRP A 124 11.05 -9.23 2.64
C TRP A 124 10.85 -8.93 1.14
N LEU A 125 10.57 -7.69 0.74
CA LEU A 125 10.45 -7.32 -0.68
C LEU A 125 11.75 -7.58 -1.44
N LEU A 126 12.91 -7.29 -0.84
CA LEU A 126 14.21 -7.62 -1.40
C LEU A 126 14.43 -9.13 -1.55
N GLU A 127 14.00 -9.93 -0.55
CA GLU A 127 14.04 -11.40 -0.60
C GLU A 127 13.12 -11.98 -1.68
N GLN A 128 12.01 -11.29 -2.02
CA GLN A 128 11.14 -11.63 -3.14
C GLN A 128 11.76 -11.29 -4.51
N GLY A 129 12.95 -10.67 -4.54
CA GLY A 129 13.67 -10.31 -5.76
C GLY A 129 13.31 -8.94 -6.32
N LEU A 130 12.50 -8.15 -5.62
CA LEU A 130 12.20 -6.78 -6.03
C LEU A 130 13.42 -5.88 -5.82
N VAL A 131 13.61 -4.92 -6.70
CA VAL A 131 14.71 -3.96 -6.67
C VAL A 131 14.22 -2.60 -6.18
N GLU A 132 14.80 -2.13 -5.09
CA GLU A 132 14.48 -0.80 -4.57
C GLU A 132 14.90 0.30 -5.56
N GLY A 133 14.04 1.29 -5.74
CA GLY A 133 14.21 2.35 -6.74
C GLY A 133 13.62 2.01 -8.13
N ARG A 134 13.37 0.73 -8.42
CA ARG A 134 12.71 0.27 -9.65
C ARG A 134 11.32 -0.31 -9.38
N ASP A 135 11.22 -1.32 -8.53
CA ASP A 135 9.99 -2.05 -8.26
C ASP A 135 9.30 -1.56 -6.99
N PHE A 136 10.08 -1.09 -6.04
CA PHE A 136 9.52 -0.40 -4.88
C PHE A 136 10.42 0.75 -4.41
N LYS A 137 9.83 1.69 -3.67
CA LYS A 137 10.50 2.76 -2.95
C LYS A 137 9.98 2.78 -1.51
N MET A 138 10.88 3.01 -0.56
CA MET A 138 10.52 3.20 0.84
C MET A 138 11.19 4.47 1.35
N GLN A 139 10.38 5.48 1.67
CA GLN A 139 10.85 6.82 2.03
C GLN A 139 10.52 7.14 3.48
N LYS A 140 11.50 7.65 4.19
CA LYS A 140 11.34 8.19 5.55
C LYS A 140 11.37 9.72 5.49
N ASP A 141 10.33 10.36 6.01
CA ASP A 141 10.16 11.81 6.01
C ASP A 141 10.38 12.37 7.42
N GLU A 142 11.58 12.83 7.68
CA GLU A 142 11.97 13.36 8.99
C GLU A 142 11.14 14.57 9.41
N GLY A 143 10.61 14.54 10.64
CA GLY A 143 9.77 15.58 11.21
C GLY A 143 8.32 15.59 10.72
N ALA A 144 7.94 14.67 9.84
CA ALA A 144 6.56 14.52 9.38
C ALA A 144 5.72 13.76 10.41
N ASP A 145 4.51 14.25 10.67
CA ASP A 145 3.53 13.63 11.54
C ASP A 145 2.49 12.80 10.75
N HIS A 146 1.67 12.02 11.47
CA HIS A 146 0.56 11.25 10.89
C HIS A 146 -0.65 12.15 10.66
N SER A 147 -0.59 13.01 9.63
CA SER A 147 -1.66 13.95 9.33
C SER A 147 -1.79 14.24 7.84
N GLU A 148 -2.98 14.67 7.43
CA GLU A 148 -3.27 15.10 6.07
C GLU A 148 -2.39 16.27 5.61
N ARG A 149 -1.96 17.12 6.54
CA ARG A 149 -1.03 18.21 6.26
C ARG A 149 0.33 17.66 5.82
N ALA A 150 0.87 16.71 6.57
CA ALA A 150 2.15 16.08 6.28
C ALA A 150 2.06 15.23 4.99
N TRP A 151 0.98 14.49 4.79
CA TRP A 151 0.74 13.72 3.57
C TRP A 151 0.63 14.60 2.33
N ARG A 152 -0.10 15.72 2.43
CA ARG A 152 -0.19 16.71 1.35
C ARG A 152 1.17 17.28 0.95
N ALA A 153 2.08 17.45 1.90
CA ALA A 153 3.40 18.03 1.62
C ALA A 153 4.27 17.12 0.73
N ARG A 154 4.04 15.79 0.76
CA ARG A 154 4.83 14.79 0.04
C ARG A 154 4.06 13.98 -1.02
N VAL A 155 2.78 14.31 -1.25
CA VAL A 155 1.94 13.59 -2.21
C VAL A 155 2.50 13.62 -3.64
N ASN A 156 3.25 14.66 -4.01
CA ASN A 156 3.85 14.75 -5.35
C ASN A 156 4.88 13.63 -5.59
N ASP A 157 5.66 13.24 -4.59
CA ASP A 157 6.62 12.15 -4.72
C ASP A 157 5.91 10.82 -5.06
N GLN A 158 4.74 10.60 -4.45
CA GLN A 158 3.89 9.44 -4.73
C GLN A 158 3.31 9.50 -6.14
N LEU A 159 2.79 10.67 -6.55
CA LEU A 159 2.23 10.86 -7.88
C LEU A 159 3.29 10.72 -8.97
N ASP A 160 4.47 11.27 -8.77
CA ASP A 160 5.59 11.15 -9.72
C ASP A 160 6.01 9.67 -9.88
N TRP A 161 5.98 8.90 -8.81
CA TRP A 161 6.22 7.46 -8.86
C TRP A 161 5.15 6.70 -9.66
N LEU A 162 3.87 7.01 -9.41
CA LEU A 162 2.74 6.33 -10.03
C LEU A 162 2.61 6.69 -11.51
N LEU A 163 2.78 7.99 -11.85
CA LEU A 163 2.49 8.54 -13.17
C LEU A 163 3.75 8.77 -14.01
N GLY A 164 4.93 8.67 -13.41
CA GLY A 164 6.19 8.77 -14.12
C GLY A 164 6.35 7.67 -15.16
N GLU A 165 7.07 7.96 -16.24
CA GLU A 165 7.31 6.98 -17.30
C GLU A 165 7.94 5.71 -16.71
N SER A 166 7.26 4.58 -16.92
CA SER A 166 7.81 3.25 -16.65
C SER A 166 9.04 3.06 -17.52
N ARG A 167 10.21 3.11 -16.91
CA ARG A 167 11.48 2.84 -17.60
C ARG A 167 11.80 1.36 -17.56
#